data_1e87dbc23e6163a8ef9c47426c998f6e
#
_entry.id   1e87dbc23e6163a8ef9c47426c998f6e
#
_cell.length_a   1.000
_cell.length_b   1.000
_cell.length_c   1.000
_cell.angle_alpha   90.00
_cell.angle_beta   90.00
_cell.angle_gamma   90.00
#
_symmetry.space_group_name_H-M   'P 1'
#
loop_
_entity.id
_entity.type
_entity.pdbx_description
1 polymer ?
#
loop_
_entity_poly.entity_id
_entity_poly.type
_entity_poly.pdbx_seq_one_letter_code
_entity_poly.pdbx_strand_id
1 'polypeptide(L)'
;MLFQRLTLIATLALSVFFGALVPMTATHAQTVRALPDFTDLVEQVGPSVVNIRTLEKVTVREAQSGQADEEMQELFRRFFGVPLPMPNAPRQQRPNRAPQEQEQPRGVGSGFILSADGFIMTNAHVVDGADQVLVTLTDKREFKARIVGSDKRTDVAVVKIEASG
;
A
#
# COMPACT_ATOMS: atom_id res chain seq x y z
N MET A 1 20.35 12.81 -90.08
CA MET A 1 20.82 11.92 -88.99
C MET A 1 21.29 12.69 -87.72
N LEU A 2 21.78 13.90 -87.82
CA LEU A 2 22.27 14.66 -86.62
C LEU A 2 21.13 15.17 -85.74
N PHE A 3 20.03 15.63 -86.31
CA PHE A 3 18.86 16.12 -85.56
C PHE A 3 18.15 15.03 -84.75
N GLN A 4 18.14 13.80 -85.21
CA GLN A 4 17.50 12.70 -84.52
C GLN A 4 18.28 12.24 -83.29
N ARG A 5 19.59 12.40 -83.32
CA ARG A 5 20.46 12.09 -82.16
C ARG A 5 20.39 13.19 -81.05
N LEU A 6 20.20 14.43 -81.50
CA LEU A 6 20.10 15.55 -80.53
C LEU A 6 18.79 15.53 -79.76
N THR A 7 17.67 15.14 -80.39
CA THR A 7 16.37 14.99 -79.67
C THR A 7 16.37 13.80 -78.75
N LEU A 8 17.08 12.74 -79.07
CA LEU A 8 17.16 11.55 -78.20
C LEU A 8 17.97 11.84 -76.91
N ILE A 9 19.03 12.64 -77.02
CA ILE A 9 19.84 13.05 -75.86
C ILE A 9 19.08 14.05 -74.97
N ALA A 10 18.32 14.96 -75.54
CA ALA A 10 17.52 15.92 -74.78
C ALA A 10 16.37 15.26 -73.99
N THR A 11 15.71 14.25 -74.58
CA THR A 11 14.65 13.50 -73.84
C THR A 11 15.20 12.59 -72.74
N LEU A 12 16.41 12.01 -72.97
CA LEU A 12 17.04 11.22 -71.92
C LEU A 12 17.51 12.08 -70.72
N ALA A 13 18.03 13.26 -71.00
CA ALA A 13 18.45 14.20 -69.95
C ALA A 13 17.27 14.75 -69.15
N LEU A 14 16.10 14.98 -69.77
CA LEU A 14 14.91 15.48 -69.09
C LEU A 14 14.26 14.40 -68.21
N SER A 15 14.33 13.13 -68.60
CA SER A 15 13.78 12.04 -67.76
C SER A 15 14.60 11.74 -66.48
N VAL A 16 15.92 11.98 -66.51
CA VAL A 16 16.80 11.81 -65.36
C VAL A 16 16.59 12.94 -64.34
N PHE A 17 16.24 14.15 -64.80
CA PHE A 17 16.01 15.29 -63.85
C PHE A 17 14.66 15.26 -63.19
N PHE A 18 13.63 14.58 -63.75
CA PHE A 18 12.30 14.47 -63.20
C PHE A 18 12.16 13.33 -62.17
N GLY A 19 13.10 12.37 -62.15
CA GLY A 19 13.10 11.22 -61.24
C GLY A 19 13.64 11.51 -59.82
N ALA A 20 14.22 12.70 -59.58
CA ALA A 20 14.90 13.03 -58.31
C ALA A 20 14.05 13.80 -57.27
N LEU A 21 12.79 14.15 -57.59
CA LEU A 21 11.88 14.73 -56.60
C LEU A 21 11.05 13.64 -55.93
N VAL A 22 11.71 12.76 -55.19
CA VAL A 22 11.01 11.93 -54.20
C VAL A 22 10.71 12.83 -53.02
N PRO A 23 9.43 13.10 -52.68
CA PRO A 23 9.13 13.85 -51.46
C PRO A 23 9.68 13.04 -50.30
N MET A 24 10.70 13.56 -49.61
CA MET A 24 11.10 13.08 -48.31
C MET A 24 9.89 13.27 -47.38
N THR A 25 9.09 12.23 -47.22
CA THR A 25 8.12 12.18 -46.14
C THR A 25 8.90 12.26 -44.84
N ALA A 26 8.88 13.44 -44.21
CA ALA A 26 9.41 13.61 -42.88
C ALA A 26 8.64 12.63 -42.00
N THR A 27 9.28 11.55 -41.60
CA THR A 27 8.77 10.67 -40.55
C THR A 27 8.69 11.52 -39.29
N HIS A 28 7.50 12.01 -38.96
CA HIS A 28 7.25 12.62 -37.69
C HIS A 28 7.48 11.52 -36.65
N ALA A 29 8.65 11.53 -36.05
CA ALA A 29 8.88 10.76 -34.81
C ALA A 29 7.75 11.16 -33.86
N GLN A 30 6.88 10.22 -33.55
CA GLN A 30 5.87 10.42 -32.50
C GLN A 30 6.65 10.86 -31.27
N THR A 31 6.46 12.08 -30.83
CA THR A 31 6.96 12.55 -29.54
C THR A 31 6.43 11.56 -28.52
N VAL A 32 7.33 10.79 -27.92
CA VAL A 32 7.01 9.95 -26.78
C VAL A 32 6.32 10.88 -25.80
N ARG A 33 5.00 10.69 -25.57
CA ARG A 33 4.29 11.43 -24.55
C ARG A 33 5.06 11.18 -23.27
N ALA A 34 5.75 12.20 -22.76
CA ALA A 34 6.36 12.17 -21.46
C ALA A 34 5.28 11.74 -20.47
N LEU A 35 5.61 10.81 -19.56
CA LEU A 35 4.72 10.47 -18.47
C LEU A 35 4.33 11.76 -17.73
N PRO A 36 3.07 11.88 -17.27
CA PRO A 36 2.67 13.05 -16.50
C PRO A 36 3.62 13.23 -15.31
N ASP A 37 4.11 14.43 -15.13
CA ASP A 37 4.86 14.81 -13.94
C ASP A 37 3.87 15.14 -12.82
N PHE A 38 3.94 14.38 -11.73
CA PHE A 38 3.08 14.54 -10.55
C PHE A 38 3.77 15.27 -9.40
N THR A 39 4.99 15.77 -9.60
CA THR A 39 5.80 16.37 -8.53
C THR A 39 5.06 17.49 -7.83
N ASP A 40 4.56 18.46 -8.57
CA ASP A 40 3.81 19.61 -8.01
C ASP A 40 2.55 19.16 -7.26
N LEU A 41 1.85 18.14 -7.79
CA LEU A 41 0.67 17.58 -7.14
C LEU A 41 1.04 16.95 -5.80
N VAL A 42 2.11 16.14 -5.77
CA VAL A 42 2.57 15.49 -4.53
C VAL A 42 3.02 16.50 -3.50
N GLU A 43 3.71 17.56 -3.90
CA GLU A 43 4.11 18.64 -2.99
C GLU A 43 2.88 19.36 -2.40
N GLN A 44 1.87 19.62 -3.21
CA GLN A 44 0.67 20.32 -2.79
C GLN A 44 -0.23 19.48 -1.88
N VAL A 45 -0.48 18.22 -2.22
CA VAL A 45 -1.46 17.39 -1.49
C VAL A 45 -0.81 16.44 -0.47
N GLY A 46 0.48 16.20 -0.57
CA GLY A 46 1.22 15.30 0.32
C GLY A 46 0.99 15.55 1.82
N PRO A 47 0.97 16.81 2.29
CA PRO A 47 0.70 17.12 3.69
C PRO A 47 -0.68 16.68 4.20
N SER A 48 -1.65 16.49 3.30
CA SER A 48 -2.99 15.99 3.66
C SER A 48 -3.07 14.46 3.76
N VAL A 49 -2.07 13.74 3.28
CA VAL A 49 -2.03 12.27 3.34
C VAL A 49 -1.51 11.83 4.70
N VAL A 50 -2.22 10.90 5.32
CA VAL A 50 -1.89 10.37 6.65
C VAL A 50 -1.75 8.85 6.62
N ASN A 51 -0.96 8.32 7.55
CA ASN A 51 -0.90 6.88 7.80
C ASN A 51 -1.88 6.52 8.91
N ILE A 52 -2.59 5.40 8.73
CA ILE A 52 -3.56 4.88 9.70
C ILE A 52 -3.10 3.50 10.14
N ARG A 53 -3.03 3.29 11.46
CA ARG A 53 -2.81 1.98 12.07
C ARG A 53 -3.97 1.64 12.98
N THR A 54 -4.36 0.39 13.00
CA THR A 54 -5.43 -0.10 13.87
C THR A 54 -4.90 -1.16 14.81
N LEU A 55 -5.43 -1.14 16.02
CA LEU A 55 -5.09 -2.08 17.08
C LEU A 55 -6.35 -2.83 17.50
N GLU A 56 -6.15 -4.07 17.89
CA GLU A 56 -7.17 -4.94 18.47
C GLU A 56 -6.72 -5.35 19.89
N LYS A 57 -7.63 -5.34 20.83
CA LYS A 57 -7.41 -5.85 22.19
C LYS A 57 -7.65 -7.34 22.23
N VAL A 58 -6.61 -8.09 22.46
CA VAL A 58 -6.70 -9.52 22.68
C VAL A 58 -6.52 -9.85 24.15
N THR A 59 -7.48 -10.59 24.69
CA THR A 59 -7.36 -11.09 26.07
C THR A 59 -6.52 -12.36 26.06
N VAL A 60 -5.28 -12.27 26.49
CA VAL A 60 -4.42 -13.44 26.64
C VAL A 60 -4.88 -14.21 27.88
N ARG A 61 -5.68 -15.25 27.66
CA ARG A 61 -5.94 -16.23 28.70
C ARG A 61 -4.70 -17.12 28.82
N GLU A 62 -3.98 -17.06 29.93
CA GLU A 62 -2.88 -17.99 30.27
C GLU A 62 -3.31 -19.48 30.31
N ALA A 63 -4.59 -19.77 30.04
CA ALA A 63 -5.11 -21.13 30.02
C ALA A 63 -4.66 -21.97 28.81
N GLN A 64 -4.05 -21.37 27.80
CA GLN A 64 -3.60 -22.10 26.58
C GLN A 64 -2.18 -22.69 26.72
N SER A 65 -1.39 -22.23 27.69
CA SER A 65 -0.06 -22.79 27.91
C SER A 65 -0.10 -24.24 28.40
N GLY A 66 -1.11 -24.61 29.21
CA GLY A 66 -1.24 -25.98 29.73
C GLY A 66 -1.63 -27.00 28.64
N GLN A 67 -2.56 -26.65 27.75
CA GLN A 67 -3.01 -27.56 26.69
C GLN A 67 -1.97 -27.67 25.57
N ALA A 68 -1.33 -26.57 25.18
CA ALA A 68 -0.24 -26.61 24.20
C ALA A 68 0.97 -27.41 24.70
N ASP A 69 1.28 -27.34 25.99
CA ASP A 69 2.36 -28.12 26.60
C ASP A 69 2.00 -29.60 26.68
N GLU A 70 0.75 -29.96 26.96
CA GLU A 70 0.27 -31.34 26.95
C GLU A 70 0.26 -31.94 25.52
N GLU A 71 -0.25 -31.21 24.51
CA GLU A 71 -0.22 -31.63 23.11
C GLU A 71 1.23 -31.79 22.60
N MET A 72 2.11 -30.85 22.95
CA MET A 72 3.51 -30.93 22.59
C MET A 72 4.22 -32.13 23.23
N GLN A 73 3.92 -32.44 24.50
CA GLN A 73 4.44 -33.62 25.18
C GLN A 73 3.93 -34.91 24.55
N GLU A 74 2.65 -34.97 24.17
CA GLU A 74 2.08 -36.14 23.52
C GLU A 74 2.65 -36.35 22.12
N LEU A 75 2.84 -35.29 21.34
CA LEU A 75 3.54 -35.31 20.06
C LEU A 75 4.99 -35.80 20.23
N PHE A 76 5.70 -35.28 21.20
CA PHE A 76 7.08 -35.65 21.42
C PHE A 76 7.25 -37.12 21.85
N ARG A 77 6.34 -37.59 22.75
CA ARG A 77 6.26 -39.00 23.14
C ARG A 77 5.98 -39.91 21.94
N ARG A 78 5.08 -39.46 21.06
CA ARG A 78 4.66 -40.24 19.88
C ARG A 78 5.74 -40.38 18.82
N PHE A 79 6.54 -39.32 18.62
CA PHE A 79 7.60 -39.27 17.61
C PHE A 79 8.95 -39.78 18.10
N PHE A 80 9.29 -39.53 19.35
CA PHE A 80 10.62 -39.83 19.89
C PHE A 80 10.64 -40.95 20.95
N GLY A 81 9.48 -41.42 21.35
CA GLY A 81 9.34 -42.54 22.30
C GLY A 81 9.81 -42.27 23.73
N VAL A 82 10.19 -41.03 24.04
CA VAL A 82 10.64 -40.59 25.37
C VAL A 82 9.89 -39.37 25.83
N PRO A 83 9.53 -39.27 27.13
CA PRO A 83 8.95 -38.08 27.68
C PRO A 83 10.02 -36.97 27.73
N LEU A 84 9.62 -35.71 27.38
CA LEU A 84 10.48 -34.55 27.59
C LEU A 84 10.88 -34.46 29.07
N PRO A 85 12.20 -34.38 29.40
CA PRO A 85 12.62 -34.11 30.78
C PRO A 85 12.17 -32.67 31.11
N MET A 86 11.04 -32.55 31.79
CA MET A 86 10.67 -31.29 32.41
C MET A 86 11.57 -31.02 33.58
N PRO A 87 12.25 -29.85 33.67
CA PRO A 87 12.81 -29.43 34.93
C PRO A 87 11.65 -29.37 35.93
N ASN A 88 11.78 -30.10 37.05
CA ASN A 88 10.85 -30.01 38.18
C ASN A 88 10.91 -28.60 38.76
N ALA A 89 10.31 -27.64 38.06
CA ALA A 89 10.03 -26.34 38.65
C ALA A 89 8.85 -26.53 39.64
N PRO A 90 9.03 -26.21 40.94
CA PRO A 90 7.91 -26.25 41.86
C PRO A 90 6.78 -25.42 41.25
N ARG A 91 5.61 -26.04 41.07
CA ARG A 91 4.37 -25.30 40.78
C ARG A 91 4.12 -24.32 41.93
N GLN A 92 4.84 -23.19 41.91
CA GLN A 92 4.43 -22.04 42.67
C GLN A 92 3.06 -21.66 42.10
N GLN A 93 2.05 -21.77 42.92
CA GLN A 93 0.72 -21.23 42.66
C GLN A 93 0.91 -19.76 42.28
N ARG A 94 0.99 -19.50 40.93
CA ARG A 94 0.99 -18.11 40.44
C ARG A 94 -0.32 -17.52 40.88
N PRO A 95 -0.31 -16.38 41.64
CA PRO A 95 -1.54 -15.73 42.01
C PRO A 95 -2.35 -15.49 40.74
N ASN A 96 -3.64 -15.74 40.84
CA ASN A 96 -4.66 -15.56 39.82
C ASN A 96 -4.46 -14.17 39.17
N ARG A 97 -3.62 -14.11 38.14
CA ARG A 97 -3.35 -12.86 37.41
C ARG A 97 -4.59 -12.57 36.61
N ALA A 98 -5.16 -11.41 36.81
CA ALA A 98 -6.28 -10.92 36.02
C ALA A 98 -5.91 -11.03 34.53
N PRO A 99 -6.87 -11.34 33.66
CA PRO A 99 -6.64 -11.41 32.21
C PRO A 99 -5.91 -10.16 31.74
N GLN A 100 -4.74 -10.32 31.15
CA GLN A 100 -3.99 -9.18 30.60
C GLN A 100 -4.51 -8.91 29.21
N GLU A 101 -5.10 -7.74 29.01
CA GLU A 101 -5.42 -7.22 27.70
C GLU A 101 -4.11 -6.78 27.03
N GLN A 102 -3.83 -7.30 25.85
CA GLN A 102 -2.71 -6.88 25.02
C GLN A 102 -3.24 -6.24 23.76
N GLU A 103 -2.70 -5.08 23.41
CA GLU A 103 -2.99 -4.43 22.13
C GLU A 103 -2.10 -5.05 21.06
N GLN A 104 -2.70 -5.59 20.01
CA GLN A 104 -1.99 -6.17 18.87
C GLN A 104 -2.30 -5.37 17.60
N PRO A 105 -1.29 -5.16 16.71
CA PRO A 105 -1.54 -4.55 15.41
C PRO A 105 -2.54 -5.39 14.61
N ARG A 106 -3.60 -4.75 14.09
CA ARG A 106 -4.63 -5.40 13.26
C ARG A 106 -4.47 -5.05 11.80
N GLY A 107 -4.28 -3.76 11.48
CA GLY A 107 -4.22 -3.30 10.11
C GLY A 107 -3.45 -1.99 9.95
N VAL A 108 -3.11 -1.72 8.71
CA VAL A 108 -2.45 -0.49 8.25
C VAL A 108 -3.17 0.02 7.02
N GLY A 109 -3.28 1.33 6.88
CA GLY A 109 -3.87 1.98 5.73
C GLY A 109 -3.41 3.43 5.59
N SER A 110 -4.04 4.12 4.66
CA SER A 110 -3.83 5.55 4.44
C SER A 110 -5.15 6.29 4.54
N GLY A 111 -5.08 7.59 4.77
CA GLY A 111 -6.24 8.47 4.77
C GLY A 111 -5.89 9.85 4.27
N PHE A 112 -6.92 10.68 4.13
CA PHE A 112 -6.80 12.06 3.67
C PHE A 112 -7.50 12.99 4.66
N ILE A 113 -6.80 14.04 5.11
CA ILE A 113 -7.40 15.11 5.92
C ILE A 113 -8.42 15.85 5.05
N LEU A 114 -9.67 15.88 5.51
CA LEU A 114 -10.77 16.57 4.82
C LEU A 114 -10.93 18.02 5.28
N SER A 115 -10.60 18.29 6.54
CA SER A 115 -10.85 19.59 7.14
C SER A 115 -9.88 19.89 8.29
N ALA A 116 -9.67 21.16 8.56
CA ALA A 116 -8.73 21.64 9.60
C ALA A 116 -9.15 21.24 11.02
N ASP A 117 -10.40 20.91 11.25
CA ASP A 117 -10.90 20.43 12.53
C ASP A 117 -10.64 18.92 12.76
N GLY A 118 -9.94 18.25 11.83
CA GLY A 118 -9.38 16.91 12.01
C GLY A 118 -10.26 15.76 11.52
N PHE A 119 -11.21 16.00 10.60
CA PHE A 119 -11.87 14.91 9.90
C PHE A 119 -10.95 14.32 8.83
N ILE A 120 -10.90 12.98 8.78
CA ILE A 120 -10.04 12.22 7.90
C ILE A 120 -10.87 11.13 7.22
N MET A 121 -10.75 11.01 5.91
CA MET A 121 -11.36 9.94 5.13
C MET A 121 -10.37 8.80 4.95
N THR A 122 -10.86 7.58 5.09
CA THR A 122 -10.11 6.34 4.86
C THR A 122 -11.04 5.25 4.33
N ASN A 123 -10.52 4.04 4.13
CA ASN A 123 -11.35 2.91 3.75
C ASN A 123 -12.04 2.25 4.95
N ALA A 124 -13.26 1.75 4.73
CA ALA A 124 -14.03 1.07 5.77
C ALA A 124 -13.33 -0.19 6.28
N HIS A 125 -12.71 -0.98 5.38
CA HIS A 125 -12.01 -2.21 5.76
C HIS A 125 -10.79 -1.95 6.65
N VAL A 126 -10.18 -0.75 6.59
CA VAL A 126 -9.04 -0.38 7.44
C VAL A 126 -9.45 -0.27 8.90
N VAL A 127 -10.63 0.29 9.17
CA VAL A 127 -11.12 0.58 10.54
C VAL A 127 -12.11 -0.46 11.06
N ASP A 128 -12.53 -1.38 10.23
CA ASP A 128 -13.54 -2.39 10.59
C ASP A 128 -13.02 -3.32 11.70
N GLY A 129 -13.79 -3.40 12.79
CA GLY A 129 -13.45 -4.24 13.95
C GLY A 129 -12.22 -3.79 14.73
N ALA A 130 -11.73 -2.56 14.53
CA ALA A 130 -10.64 -2.00 15.30
C ALA A 130 -11.13 -1.49 16.66
N ASP A 131 -10.42 -1.85 17.75
CA ASP A 131 -10.66 -1.28 19.08
C ASP A 131 -10.05 0.12 19.21
N GLN A 132 -8.96 0.37 18.50
CA GLN A 132 -8.27 1.65 18.47
C GLN A 132 -7.76 1.98 17.08
N VAL A 133 -7.95 3.23 16.67
CA VAL A 133 -7.42 3.79 15.43
C VAL A 133 -6.37 4.85 15.78
N LEU A 134 -5.19 4.74 15.20
CA LEU A 134 -4.07 5.67 15.33
C LEU A 134 -3.79 6.31 13.99
N VAL A 135 -3.71 7.63 13.96
CA VAL A 135 -3.40 8.43 12.77
C VAL A 135 -2.04 9.09 12.95
N THR A 136 -1.12 8.84 12.04
CA THR A 136 0.19 9.47 12.02
C THR A 136 0.25 10.47 10.87
N LEU A 137 0.49 11.74 11.18
CA LEU A 137 0.66 12.81 10.21
C LEU A 137 2.04 12.76 9.55
N THR A 138 2.24 13.56 8.51
CA THR A 138 3.52 13.66 7.80
C THR A 138 4.67 14.15 8.67
N ASP A 139 4.37 15.00 9.67
CA ASP A 139 5.32 15.50 10.67
C ASP A 139 5.61 14.50 11.81
N LYS A 140 5.10 13.25 11.69
CA LYS A 140 5.27 12.15 12.65
C LYS A 140 4.47 12.30 13.96
N ARG A 141 3.64 13.31 14.12
CA ARG A 141 2.70 13.36 15.23
C ARG A 141 1.67 12.25 15.08
N GLU A 142 1.36 11.59 16.19
CA GLU A 142 0.40 10.49 16.26
C GLU A 142 -0.79 10.87 17.11
N PHE A 143 -1.99 10.57 16.64
CA PHE A 143 -3.25 10.89 17.31
C PHE A 143 -4.14 9.66 17.39
N LYS A 144 -4.81 9.49 18.50
CA LYS A 144 -5.96 8.57 18.60
C LYS A 144 -7.14 9.17 17.85
N ALA A 145 -7.75 8.36 16.99
CA ALA A 145 -8.91 8.76 16.23
C ALA A 145 -10.15 7.99 16.69
N ARG A 146 -11.29 8.66 16.68
CA ARG A 146 -12.61 8.01 16.82
C ARG A 146 -13.24 7.81 15.45
N ILE A 147 -13.90 6.68 15.25
CA ILE A 147 -14.67 6.41 14.04
C ILE A 147 -15.96 7.24 14.10
N VAL A 148 -16.20 8.08 13.10
CA VAL A 148 -17.40 8.91 12.97
C VAL A 148 -18.49 8.15 12.24
N GLY A 149 -18.12 7.45 11.18
CA GLY A 149 -18.99 6.62 10.38
C GLY A 149 -18.23 5.76 9.39
N SER A 150 -18.87 4.69 8.93
CA SER A 150 -18.29 3.75 7.98
C SER A 150 -19.39 3.12 7.12
N ASP A 151 -19.14 3.03 5.81
CA ASP A 151 -20.00 2.34 4.86
C ASP A 151 -19.19 1.23 4.15
N LYS A 152 -19.46 -0.02 4.52
CA LYS A 152 -18.80 -1.19 3.95
C LYS A 152 -19.12 -1.40 2.47
N ARG A 153 -20.28 -0.92 1.99
CA ARG A 153 -20.70 -1.10 0.61
C ARG A 153 -19.86 -0.25 -0.35
N THR A 154 -19.52 0.96 0.06
CA THR A 154 -18.68 1.89 -0.72
C THR A 154 -17.21 1.84 -0.30
N ASP A 155 -16.89 1.07 0.76
CA ASP A 155 -15.57 1.00 1.38
C ASP A 155 -15.02 2.37 1.81
N VAL A 156 -15.89 3.23 2.38
CA VAL A 156 -15.51 4.55 2.88
C VAL A 156 -15.75 4.64 4.38
N ALA A 157 -14.81 5.19 5.11
CA ALA A 157 -14.97 5.55 6.52
C ALA A 157 -14.46 6.97 6.78
N VAL A 158 -15.03 7.60 7.80
CA VAL A 158 -14.59 8.89 8.32
C VAL A 158 -14.18 8.71 9.77
N VAL A 159 -12.98 9.14 10.08
CA VAL A 159 -12.45 9.19 11.45
C VAL A 159 -12.15 10.64 11.84
N LYS A 160 -12.09 10.91 13.13
CA LYS A 160 -11.85 12.25 13.69
C LYS A 160 -10.71 12.19 14.68
N ILE A 161 -9.72 13.04 14.51
CA ILE A 161 -8.67 13.32 15.48
C ILE A 161 -8.95 14.63 16.23
N GLU A 162 -8.50 14.71 17.47
CA GLU A 162 -8.46 15.95 18.24
C GLU A 162 -7.04 16.53 18.11
N ALA A 163 -6.82 17.30 17.06
CA ALA A 163 -5.58 18.03 16.86
C ALA A 163 -5.82 19.49 17.22
N SER A 164 -5.12 19.98 18.23
CA SER A 164 -5.08 21.39 18.57
C SER A 164 -3.82 22.03 17.96
N GLY A 165 -4.05 23.03 17.13
CA GLY A 165 -3.01 23.93 16.59
C GLY A 165 -2.41 23.52 15.29
#